data_a89aaab90c3f148b5559a2beeb2fd26b
#
_entry.id   a89aaab90c3f148b5559a2beeb2fd26b
#
_cell.length_a   1.000
_cell.length_b   1.000
_cell.length_c   1.000
_cell.angle_alpha   90.00
_cell.angle_beta   90.00
_cell.angle_gamma   90.00
#
_symmetry.space_group_name_H-M   'P 1'
#
loop_
_entity.id
_entity.type
_entity.pdbx_description
1 polymer ?
#
loop_
_entity_poly.entity_id
_entity_poly.type
_entity_poly.pdbx_seq_one_letter_code
_entity_poly.pdbx_strand_id
1 'polypeptide(L)'
;MKKIIMLICLLHVWAASFTPSQAQCPGENVAFTDGEDLSYKLYFNWKFIWVTVGSANMNIKHTTHQGQDMHRCHLITRGNKMADRLFVLRDTLVSIVDDQLVPYYYRKGALEGDRYTVDEAWY
;
A
#
# COMPACT_ATOMS: atom_id res chain seq x y z
N MET A 1 -52.60 -7.93 15.13
CA MET A 1 -51.91 -8.59 14.03
C MET A 1 -51.06 -7.61 13.18
N LYS A 2 -51.61 -6.50 12.66
CA LYS A 2 -50.84 -5.53 11.84
C LYS A 2 -49.59 -4.95 12.53
N LYS A 3 -49.66 -4.61 13.81
CA LYS A 3 -48.49 -4.10 14.58
C LYS A 3 -47.39 -5.11 14.80
N ILE A 4 -47.73 -6.40 14.96
CA ILE A 4 -46.74 -7.50 15.10
C ILE A 4 -46.02 -7.76 13.78
N ILE A 5 -46.75 -7.72 12.66
CA ILE A 5 -46.15 -7.88 11.31
C ILE A 5 -45.20 -6.73 11.04
N MET A 6 -45.57 -5.50 11.38
CA MET A 6 -44.70 -4.35 11.19
C MET A 6 -43.40 -4.41 12.05
N LEU A 7 -43.50 -4.96 13.27
CA LEU A 7 -42.35 -5.15 14.16
C LEU A 7 -41.40 -6.22 13.62
N ILE A 8 -41.95 -7.32 13.07
CA ILE A 8 -41.17 -8.40 12.44
C ILE A 8 -40.46 -7.89 11.19
N CYS A 9 -41.12 -7.08 10.34
CA CYS A 9 -40.49 -6.48 9.16
C CYS A 9 -39.34 -5.51 9.54
N LEU A 10 -39.47 -4.71 10.59
CA LEU A 10 -38.43 -3.82 11.09
C LEU A 10 -37.20 -4.60 11.62
N LEU A 11 -37.43 -5.74 12.31
CA LEU A 11 -36.37 -6.63 12.79
C LEU A 11 -35.58 -7.27 11.64
N HIS A 12 -36.25 -7.64 10.53
CA HIS A 12 -35.58 -8.22 9.36
C HIS A 12 -34.74 -7.19 8.60
N VAL A 13 -35.16 -5.93 8.52
CA VAL A 13 -34.39 -4.85 7.91
C VAL A 13 -33.10 -4.56 8.72
N TRP A 14 -33.15 -4.66 10.04
CA TRP A 14 -31.98 -4.50 10.90
C TRP A 14 -30.99 -5.66 10.77
N ALA A 15 -31.47 -6.90 10.65
CA ALA A 15 -30.61 -8.07 10.48
C ALA A 15 -29.89 -8.11 9.12
N ALA A 16 -30.49 -7.56 8.08
CA ALA A 16 -29.89 -7.47 6.74
C ALA A 16 -28.74 -6.45 6.61
N SER A 17 -28.58 -5.55 7.60
CA SER A 17 -27.55 -4.50 7.57
C SER A 17 -26.18 -4.94 8.08
N PHE A 18 -26.01 -6.18 8.53
CA PHE A 18 -24.76 -6.73 9.05
C PHE A 18 -24.06 -7.69 8.06
N THR A 19 -24.11 -7.41 6.76
CA THR A 19 -23.20 -8.08 5.85
C THR A 19 -21.80 -7.50 6.05
N PRO A 20 -20.79 -8.30 6.47
CA PRO A 20 -19.42 -7.82 6.49
C PRO A 20 -19.05 -7.38 5.07
N SER A 21 -18.71 -6.12 4.90
CA SER A 21 -18.19 -5.61 3.65
C SER A 21 -16.79 -6.22 3.46
N GLN A 22 -16.68 -7.28 2.68
CA GLN A 22 -15.40 -7.78 2.21
C GLN A 22 -14.90 -6.82 1.13
N ALA A 23 -14.15 -5.82 1.54
CA ALA A 23 -13.53 -4.83 0.63
C ALA A 23 -12.34 -5.40 -0.16
N GLN A 24 -11.93 -6.65 0.09
CA GLN A 24 -10.82 -7.31 -0.56
C GLN A 24 -11.35 -8.49 -1.39
N CYS A 25 -10.99 -8.52 -2.68
CA CYS A 25 -11.21 -9.70 -3.50
C CYS A 25 -10.15 -10.74 -3.11
N PRO A 26 -10.52 -11.87 -2.49
CA PRO A 26 -9.59 -12.96 -2.27
C PRO A 26 -9.19 -13.50 -3.65
N GLY A 27 -7.94 -13.34 -4.02
CA GLY A 27 -7.37 -13.80 -5.28
C GLY A 27 -6.01 -14.41 -5.03
N GLU A 28 -5.67 -15.43 -5.81
CA GLU A 28 -4.29 -15.91 -5.86
C GLU A 28 -3.38 -14.80 -6.37
N ASN A 29 -2.24 -14.60 -5.71
CA ASN A 29 -1.26 -13.62 -6.15
C ASN A 29 -0.66 -14.03 -7.50
N VAL A 30 -0.97 -13.26 -8.52
CA VAL A 30 -0.40 -13.36 -9.88
C VAL A 30 0.37 -12.09 -10.27
N ALA A 31 0.48 -11.13 -9.34
CA ALA A 31 1.03 -9.81 -9.63
C ALA A 31 2.55 -9.74 -9.49
N PHE A 32 3.15 -10.57 -8.64
CA PHE A 32 4.58 -10.58 -8.38
C PHE A 32 5.07 -11.94 -7.89
N THR A 33 6.39 -12.11 -7.91
CA THR A 33 7.08 -13.29 -7.39
C THR A 33 8.16 -12.86 -6.39
N ASP A 34 8.41 -13.68 -5.38
CA ASP A 34 9.52 -13.47 -4.45
C ASP A 34 10.86 -13.41 -5.18
N GLY A 35 11.68 -12.44 -4.79
CA GLY A 35 12.97 -12.16 -5.41
C GLY A 35 12.91 -11.13 -6.53
N GLU A 36 11.75 -10.62 -6.89
CA GLU A 36 11.66 -9.52 -7.86
C GLU A 36 12.38 -8.26 -7.35
N ASP A 37 13.14 -7.65 -8.26
CA ASP A 37 13.82 -6.38 -8.05
C ASP A 37 13.60 -5.50 -9.28
N LEU A 38 12.81 -4.46 -9.12
CA LEU A 38 12.37 -3.56 -10.18
C LEU A 38 13.00 -2.18 -9.99
N SER A 39 13.71 -1.70 -11.00
CA SER A 39 14.34 -0.38 -10.97
C SER A 39 13.69 0.55 -11.98
N TYR A 40 13.34 1.74 -11.52
CA TYR A 40 12.67 2.77 -12.30
C TYR A 40 13.49 4.05 -12.32
N LYS A 41 13.44 4.77 -13.45
CA LYS A 41 13.88 6.16 -13.54
C LYS A 41 12.67 7.06 -13.36
N LEU A 42 12.82 8.09 -12.55
CA LEU A 42 11.79 9.10 -12.32
C LEU A 42 12.05 10.30 -13.21
N TYR A 43 11.03 10.72 -13.95
CA TYR A 43 11.10 11.87 -14.84
C TYR A 43 10.11 12.93 -14.37
N PHE A 44 10.55 14.17 -14.41
CA PHE A 44 9.68 15.32 -14.37
C PHE A 44 9.35 15.74 -15.81
N ASN A 45 8.06 15.88 -16.09
CA ASN A 45 7.58 16.34 -17.38
C ASN A 45 6.87 17.69 -17.22
N TRP A 46 7.32 18.66 -17.98
CA TRP A 46 6.62 19.94 -18.15
C TRP A 46 6.58 20.31 -19.62
N LYS A 47 5.39 20.30 -20.19
CA LYS A 47 5.16 20.48 -21.63
C LYS A 47 5.97 19.45 -22.44
N PHE A 48 7.00 19.90 -23.15
CA PHE A 48 7.89 19.07 -23.99
C PHE A 48 9.25 18.77 -23.33
N ILE A 49 9.44 19.21 -22.10
CA ILE A 49 10.70 18.98 -21.36
C ILE A 49 10.55 17.75 -20.47
N TRP A 50 11.46 16.79 -20.67
CA TRP A 50 11.59 15.60 -19.84
C TRP A 50 12.94 15.59 -19.15
N VAL A 51 12.95 15.62 -17.84
CA VAL A 51 14.17 15.65 -17.04
C VAL A 51 14.17 14.50 -16.06
N THR A 52 15.25 13.72 -16.03
CA THR A 52 15.43 12.70 -15.02
C THR A 52 15.65 13.34 -13.65
N VAL A 53 14.77 13.08 -12.71
CA VAL A 53 14.80 13.70 -11.37
C VAL A 53 15.16 12.72 -10.26
N GLY A 54 15.20 11.40 -10.56
CA GLY A 54 15.52 10.42 -9.55
C GLY A 54 15.39 8.99 -10.03
N SER A 55 15.34 8.10 -9.06
CA SER A 55 15.11 6.67 -9.26
C SER A 55 14.19 6.12 -8.17
N ALA A 56 13.50 5.03 -8.49
CA ALA A 56 12.82 4.19 -7.52
C ALA A 56 13.28 2.74 -7.70
N ASN A 57 13.43 2.03 -6.60
CA ASN A 57 13.71 0.60 -6.59
C ASN A 57 12.66 -0.09 -5.73
N MET A 58 12.02 -1.11 -6.29
CA MET A 58 11.05 -1.94 -5.59
C MET A 58 11.56 -3.37 -5.56
N ASN A 59 11.62 -3.96 -4.38
CA ASN A 59 11.90 -5.37 -4.23
C ASN A 59 10.86 -6.08 -3.38
N ILE A 60 10.69 -7.36 -3.66
CA ILE A 60 9.75 -8.25 -2.98
C ILE A 60 10.53 -9.45 -2.48
N LYS A 61 10.40 -9.75 -1.19
CA LYS A 61 11.10 -10.84 -0.54
C LYS A 61 10.17 -11.63 0.34
N HIS A 62 10.35 -12.94 0.33
CA HIS A 62 9.75 -13.80 1.33
C HIS A 62 10.17 -13.36 2.73
N THR A 63 9.24 -13.39 3.64
CA THR A 63 9.45 -13.14 5.07
C THR A 63 8.50 -14.01 5.89
N THR A 64 8.73 -14.08 7.19
CA THR A 64 7.83 -14.76 8.12
C THR A 64 7.36 -13.75 9.16
N HIS A 65 6.07 -13.65 9.37
CA HIS A 65 5.47 -12.81 10.39
C HIS A 65 4.52 -13.66 11.25
N GLN A 66 4.73 -13.70 12.57
CA GLN A 66 3.96 -14.51 13.51
C GLN A 66 3.85 -16.00 13.13
N GLY A 67 4.91 -16.56 12.49
CA GLY A 67 4.94 -17.95 12.05
C GLY A 67 4.21 -18.24 10.74
N GLN A 68 3.70 -17.23 10.05
CA GLN A 68 3.07 -17.34 8.74
C GLN A 68 4.01 -16.83 7.64
N ASP A 69 3.98 -17.49 6.49
CA ASP A 69 4.71 -17.07 5.32
C ASP A 69 4.06 -15.82 4.72
N MET A 70 4.89 -14.83 4.41
CA MET A 70 4.43 -13.54 3.93
C MET A 70 5.41 -12.93 2.93
N HIS A 71 4.99 -11.87 2.25
CA HIS A 71 5.80 -11.10 1.34
C HIS A 71 6.08 -9.74 1.94
N ARG A 72 7.36 -9.36 1.95
CA ARG A 72 7.80 -8.02 2.29
C ARG A 72 8.07 -7.23 1.03
N CYS A 73 7.19 -6.30 0.72
CA CYS A 73 7.34 -5.35 -0.37
C CYS A 73 8.08 -4.11 0.15
N HIS A 74 9.13 -3.70 -0.56
CA HIS A 74 9.98 -2.59 -0.17
C HIS A 74 10.20 -1.66 -1.36
N LEU A 75 9.81 -0.41 -1.25
CA LEU A 75 10.03 0.63 -2.25
C LEU A 75 10.92 1.73 -1.68
N ILE A 76 11.99 2.04 -2.39
CA ILE A 76 12.90 3.16 -2.08
C ILE A 76 12.85 4.14 -3.23
N THR A 77 12.56 5.41 -2.94
CA THR A 77 12.58 6.50 -3.90
C THR A 77 13.65 7.52 -3.54
N ARG A 78 14.44 7.95 -4.52
CA ARG A 78 15.53 8.91 -4.31
C ARG A 78 15.60 9.92 -5.43
N GLY A 79 15.59 11.19 -5.09
CA GLY A 79 15.95 12.28 -5.99
C GLY A 79 17.43 12.19 -6.40
N ASN A 80 17.76 12.70 -7.57
CA ASN A 80 19.15 12.85 -8.00
C ASN A 80 19.75 14.19 -7.52
N LYS A 81 21.06 14.38 -7.71
CA LYS A 81 21.76 15.60 -7.26
C LYS A 81 21.20 16.89 -7.83
N MET A 82 20.59 16.84 -9.02
CA MET A 82 19.99 18.02 -9.65
C MET A 82 18.65 18.36 -9.00
N ALA A 83 17.80 17.35 -8.80
CA ALA A 83 16.51 17.52 -8.12
C ALA A 83 16.72 17.96 -6.66
N ASP A 84 17.71 17.39 -5.95
CA ASP A 84 18.02 17.72 -4.56
C ASP A 84 18.37 19.18 -4.30
N ARG A 85 18.80 19.92 -5.35
CA ARG A 85 19.04 21.38 -5.22
C ARG A 85 17.74 22.18 -5.11
N LEU A 86 16.63 21.60 -5.57
CA LEU A 86 15.30 22.21 -5.53
C LEU A 86 14.44 21.61 -4.43
N PHE A 87 14.47 20.29 -4.32
CA PHE A 87 13.65 19.53 -3.38
C PHE A 87 14.27 18.15 -3.12
N VAL A 88 14.64 17.88 -1.88
CA VAL A 88 15.17 16.59 -1.47
C VAL A 88 14.03 15.57 -1.40
N LEU A 89 14.23 14.42 -2.03
CA LEU A 89 13.27 13.30 -2.00
C LEU A 89 13.99 12.01 -1.58
N ARG A 90 13.63 11.48 -0.42
CA ARG A 90 14.16 10.23 0.13
C ARG A 90 13.05 9.49 0.85
N ASP A 91 12.35 8.64 0.12
CA ASP A 91 11.24 7.87 0.68
C ASP A 91 11.59 6.40 0.76
N THR A 92 11.09 5.78 1.80
CA THR A 92 11.16 4.33 2.01
C THR A 92 9.80 3.85 2.46
N LEU A 93 9.20 2.96 1.67
CA LEU A 93 7.93 2.32 1.97
C LEU A 93 8.17 0.84 2.18
N VAL A 94 7.55 0.28 3.21
CA VAL A 94 7.55 -1.16 3.51
C VAL A 94 6.12 -1.59 3.73
N SER A 95 5.73 -2.71 3.10
CA SER A 95 4.47 -3.39 3.39
C SER A 95 4.73 -4.88 3.59
N ILE A 96 4.03 -5.49 4.53
CA ILE A 96 3.99 -6.94 4.72
C ILE A 96 2.59 -7.40 4.39
N VAL A 97 2.48 -8.33 3.46
CA VAL A 97 1.22 -8.89 2.96
C VAL A 97 1.30 -10.42 2.94
N ASP A 98 0.17 -11.09 3.03
CA ASP A 98 0.07 -12.55 2.81
C ASP A 98 -0.05 -12.90 1.31
N ASP A 99 -0.20 -14.19 0.99
CA ASP A 99 -0.39 -14.70 -0.37
C ASP A 99 -1.69 -14.21 -1.03
N GLN A 100 -2.65 -13.73 -0.25
CA GLN A 100 -3.91 -13.15 -0.74
C GLN A 100 -3.83 -11.62 -0.85
N LEU A 101 -2.64 -11.04 -0.64
CA LEU A 101 -2.37 -9.59 -0.65
C LEU A 101 -3.10 -8.83 0.46
N VAL A 102 -3.48 -9.53 1.54
CA VAL A 102 -4.03 -8.87 2.74
C VAL A 102 -2.88 -8.18 3.48
N PRO A 103 -2.95 -6.88 3.75
CA PRO A 103 -1.91 -6.16 4.46
C PRO A 103 -1.95 -6.49 5.96
N TYR A 104 -0.76 -6.66 6.55
CA TYR A 104 -0.55 -6.83 7.98
C TYR A 104 0.23 -5.68 8.60
N TYR A 105 1.12 -5.09 7.83
CA TYR A 105 1.95 -3.98 8.26
C TYR A 105 2.27 -3.04 7.12
N TYR A 106 2.30 -1.76 7.41
CA TYR A 106 2.75 -0.70 6.50
C TYR A 106 3.59 0.31 7.26
N ARG A 107 4.65 0.78 6.63
CA ARG A 107 5.46 1.89 7.11
C ARG A 107 5.95 2.74 5.95
N LYS A 108 5.76 4.05 6.03
CA LYS A 108 6.40 5.05 5.19
C LYS A 108 7.35 5.88 6.05
N GLY A 109 8.61 5.99 5.65
CA GLY A 109 9.54 7.01 6.13
C GLY A 109 9.87 7.91 4.96
N ALA A 110 9.59 9.19 5.05
CA ALA A 110 9.76 10.14 3.96
C ALA A 110 10.57 11.36 4.41
N LEU A 111 11.63 11.68 3.66
CA LEU A 111 12.32 12.95 3.74
C LEU A 111 11.98 13.75 2.48
N GLU A 112 11.10 14.72 2.63
CA GLU A 112 10.58 15.57 1.56
C GLU A 112 10.97 17.02 1.84
N GLY A 113 11.90 17.54 1.05
CA GLY A 113 12.54 18.82 1.34
C GLY A 113 13.42 18.73 2.59
N ASP A 114 13.08 19.46 3.64
CA ASP A 114 13.72 19.48 4.96
C ASP A 114 12.93 18.74 6.04
N ARG A 115 11.74 18.22 5.68
CA ARG A 115 10.83 17.56 6.62
C ARG A 115 10.93 16.04 6.52
N TYR A 116 11.19 15.41 7.66
CA TYR A 116 11.10 13.95 7.79
C TYR A 116 9.81 13.57 8.51
N THR A 117 9.06 12.62 7.91
CA THR A 117 7.82 12.07 8.46
C THR A 117 7.87 10.55 8.49
N VAL A 118 7.15 9.96 9.43
CA VAL A 118 6.95 8.51 9.52
C VAL A 118 5.46 8.26 9.72
N ASP A 119 4.91 7.43 8.84
CA ASP A 119 3.57 6.88 8.96
C ASP A 119 3.69 5.37 9.13
N GLU A 120 2.94 4.81 10.06
CA GLU A 120 2.98 3.38 10.39
C GLU A 120 1.58 2.88 10.70
N ALA A 121 1.23 1.70 10.19
CA ALA A 121 -0.05 1.05 10.43
C ALA A 121 0.14 -0.45 10.63
N TRP A 122 -0.60 -1.02 11.59
CA TRP A 122 -0.76 -2.45 11.84
C TRP A 122 -2.24 -2.79 11.60
N TYR A 123 -2.50 -3.92 10.92
CA TYR A 123 -3.84 -4.35 10.51
C TYR A 123 -4.27 -5.62 11.23
#